data_af13626987ee0ae6480c97846336282b
#
_entry.id   af13626987ee0ae6480c97846336282b
#
_cell.length_a   1.000
_cell.length_b   1.000
_cell.length_c   1.000
_cell.angle_alpha   90.00
_cell.angle_beta   90.00
_cell.angle_gamma   90.00
#
_symmetry.space_group_name_H-M   'P 1'
#
loop_
_entity.id
_entity.type
_entity.pdbx_description
1 polymer ?
#
loop_
_entity_poly.entity_id
_entity_poly.type
_entity_poly.pdbx_seq_one_letter_code
_entity_poly.pdbx_strand_id
1 'polypeptide(L)'
;MSIRKMIALHPAAKGHVNQPLGDAVHHAMYCAKMCLSCADACLAEPMDMTQCIRSCLDCADICEAATRLGLRRTGTNDIVLREMLELCARTCDACATECDSHDHEHCKLCAQICRECADDCRAAALSLVEAA
;
A
#
# COMPACT_ATOMS: atom_id res chain seq x y z
N MET A 1 10.00 6.70 17.33
CA MET A 1 9.54 5.31 17.18
C MET A 1 9.19 5.08 15.72
N SER A 2 9.69 4.03 15.10
CA SER A 2 9.42 3.82 13.69
C SER A 2 9.22 2.35 13.36
N ILE A 3 8.37 2.11 12.35
CA ILE A 3 8.13 0.78 11.80
C ILE A 3 9.43 0.21 11.22
N ARG A 4 10.23 1.06 10.54
CA ARG A 4 11.51 0.66 9.97
C ARG A 4 12.45 0.09 11.05
N LYS A 5 12.52 0.78 12.17
CA LYS A 5 13.35 0.34 13.32
C LYS A 5 12.84 -0.98 13.89
N MET A 6 11.52 -1.11 14.06
CA MET A 6 10.94 -2.35 14.55
C MET A 6 11.27 -3.53 13.64
N ILE A 7 11.14 -3.36 12.33
CA ILE A 7 11.47 -4.41 11.36
C ILE A 7 12.96 -4.78 11.46
N ALA A 8 13.83 -3.78 11.59
CA ALA A 8 15.28 -4.00 11.67
C ALA A 8 15.70 -4.76 12.95
N LEU A 9 14.89 -4.68 14.00
CA LEU A 9 15.15 -5.39 15.26
C LEU A 9 14.82 -6.89 15.18
N HIS A 10 14.17 -7.32 14.12
CA HIS A 10 13.90 -8.74 13.93
C HIS A 10 15.22 -9.51 13.88
N PRO A 11 15.34 -10.65 14.60
CA PRO A 11 16.60 -11.40 14.65
C PRO A 11 17.17 -11.77 13.28
N ALA A 12 16.31 -12.08 12.30
CA ALA A 12 16.74 -12.39 10.95
C ALA A 12 17.26 -11.18 10.19
N ALA A 13 16.88 -9.96 10.57
CA ALA A 13 17.35 -8.73 9.94
C ALA A 13 18.72 -8.29 10.43
N LYS A 14 19.15 -8.74 11.63
CA LYS A 14 20.47 -8.46 12.21
C LYS A 14 20.82 -6.97 12.23
N GLY A 15 19.82 -6.12 12.52
CA GLY A 15 19.99 -4.67 12.55
C GLY A 15 20.01 -4.00 11.19
N HIS A 16 19.91 -4.76 10.11
CA HIS A 16 19.88 -4.20 8.75
C HIS A 16 18.53 -3.56 8.45
N VAL A 17 18.56 -2.29 8.09
CA VAL A 17 17.35 -1.55 7.73
C VAL A 17 17.13 -1.66 6.22
N ASN A 18 16.01 -2.29 5.81
CA ASN A 18 15.57 -2.23 4.42
C ASN A 18 14.66 -1.01 4.29
N GLN A 19 15.24 0.11 3.85
CA GLN A 19 14.52 1.38 3.75
C GLN A 19 13.34 1.31 2.78
N PRO A 20 13.49 0.76 1.56
CA PRO A 20 12.34 0.65 0.64
C PRO A 20 11.18 -0.16 1.23
N LEU A 21 11.46 -1.25 1.92
CA LEU A 21 10.41 -2.04 2.57
C LEU A 21 9.71 -1.25 3.67
N GLY A 22 10.48 -0.56 4.50
CA GLY A 22 9.91 0.28 5.55
C GLY A 22 9.01 1.37 5.00
N ASP A 23 9.43 2.00 3.90
CA ASP A 23 8.63 3.03 3.22
C ASP A 23 7.34 2.45 2.66
N ALA A 24 7.41 1.28 2.02
CA ALA A 24 6.24 0.62 1.46
C ALA A 24 5.23 0.22 2.54
N VAL A 25 5.70 -0.34 3.66
CA VAL A 25 4.83 -0.70 4.78
C VAL A 25 4.12 0.53 5.34
N HIS A 26 4.87 1.61 5.51
CA HIS A 26 4.32 2.87 6.01
C HIS A 26 3.26 3.42 5.07
N HIS A 27 3.56 3.48 3.77
CA HIS A 27 2.62 3.98 2.76
C HIS A 27 1.40 3.07 2.58
N ALA A 28 1.59 1.75 2.61
CA ALA A 28 0.47 0.81 2.49
C ALA A 28 -0.50 0.96 3.65
N MET A 29 0.02 1.10 4.87
CA MET A 29 -0.80 1.33 6.06
C MET A 29 -1.59 2.63 5.93
N TYR A 30 -0.94 3.69 5.49
CA TYR A 30 -1.55 5.00 5.28
C TYR A 30 -2.59 4.95 4.16
N CYS A 31 -2.24 4.34 3.03
CA CYS A 31 -3.12 4.22 1.87
C CYS A 31 -4.39 3.45 2.20
N ALA A 32 -4.30 2.37 3.00
CA ALA A 32 -5.47 1.62 3.44
C ALA A 32 -6.48 2.53 4.15
N LYS A 33 -6.00 3.40 5.04
CA LYS A 33 -6.87 4.31 5.78
C LYS A 33 -7.47 5.39 4.87
N MET A 34 -6.66 5.94 3.96
CA MET A 34 -7.13 6.95 3.02
C MET A 34 -8.19 6.39 2.07
N CYS A 35 -8.01 5.16 1.59
CA CYS A 35 -8.99 4.50 0.73
C CYS A 35 -10.31 4.24 1.45
N LEU A 36 -10.27 3.82 2.71
CA LEU A 36 -11.48 3.62 3.51
C LEU A 36 -12.23 4.95 3.69
N SER A 37 -11.50 6.03 4.00
CA SER A 37 -12.10 7.35 4.16
C SER A 37 -12.70 7.86 2.85
N CYS A 38 -11.99 7.65 1.73
CA CYS A 38 -12.50 8.04 0.41
C CYS A 38 -13.74 7.24 0.04
N ALA A 39 -13.78 5.94 0.33
CA ALA A 39 -14.97 5.11 0.08
C ALA A 39 -16.18 5.66 0.83
N ASP A 40 -16.02 6.01 2.09
CA ASP A 40 -17.10 6.57 2.89
C ASP A 40 -17.54 7.95 2.34
N ALA A 41 -16.58 8.79 1.96
CA ALA A 41 -16.89 10.08 1.34
C ALA A 41 -17.66 9.92 0.03
N CYS A 42 -17.30 8.91 -0.76
CA CYS A 42 -18.02 8.60 -2.01
C CYS A 42 -19.49 8.26 -1.75
N LEU A 43 -19.81 7.61 -0.64
CA LEU A 43 -21.19 7.29 -0.27
C LEU A 43 -22.02 8.54 0.01
N ALA A 44 -21.38 9.64 0.37
CA ALA A 44 -22.05 10.92 0.66
C ALA A 44 -22.22 11.79 -0.60
N GLU A 45 -21.62 11.41 -1.73
CA GLU A 45 -21.76 12.18 -2.97
C GLU A 45 -23.11 11.90 -3.64
N PRO A 46 -23.69 12.90 -4.33
CA PRO A 46 -25.03 12.77 -4.90
C PRO A 46 -25.11 11.92 -6.18
N MET A 47 -23.97 11.65 -6.84
CA MET A 47 -23.94 10.83 -8.07
C MET A 47 -23.55 9.40 -7.73
N ASP A 48 -23.62 8.51 -8.74
CA ASP A 48 -23.22 7.12 -8.61
C ASP A 48 -21.71 7.00 -8.53
N MET A 49 -21.21 6.61 -7.36
CA MET A 49 -19.79 6.41 -7.08
C MET A 49 -19.46 4.93 -6.83
N THR A 50 -20.34 4.02 -7.25
CA THR A 50 -20.22 2.60 -6.92
C THR A 50 -18.86 2.02 -7.27
N GLN A 51 -18.35 2.30 -8.47
CA GLN A 51 -17.07 1.72 -8.90
C GLN A 51 -15.90 2.28 -8.10
N CYS A 52 -15.93 3.57 -7.79
CA CYS A 52 -14.90 4.19 -6.96
C CYS A 52 -14.90 3.60 -5.54
N ILE A 53 -16.08 3.38 -4.97
CA ILE A 53 -16.22 2.75 -3.66
C ILE A 53 -15.60 1.36 -3.67
N ARG A 54 -15.95 0.55 -4.65
CA ARG A 54 -15.43 -0.82 -4.76
C ARG A 54 -13.91 -0.84 -4.94
N SER A 55 -13.38 0.02 -5.79
CA SER A 55 -11.94 0.12 -6.02
C SER A 55 -11.20 0.55 -4.75
N CYS A 56 -11.74 1.51 -4.01
CA CYS A 56 -11.16 1.95 -2.75
C CYS A 56 -11.16 0.84 -1.70
N LEU A 57 -12.25 0.06 -1.61
CA LEU A 57 -12.32 -1.05 -0.65
C LEU A 57 -11.34 -2.16 -1.02
N ASP A 58 -11.24 -2.53 -2.30
CA ASP A 58 -10.28 -3.52 -2.75
C ASP A 58 -8.84 -3.07 -2.44
N CYS A 59 -8.54 -1.80 -2.75
CA CYS A 59 -7.22 -1.24 -2.49
C CYS A 59 -6.90 -1.24 -0.99
N ALA A 60 -7.87 -0.88 -0.15
CA ALA A 60 -7.68 -0.89 1.29
C ALA A 60 -7.36 -2.31 1.80
N ASP A 61 -8.06 -3.32 1.31
CA ASP A 61 -7.85 -4.71 1.73
C ASP A 61 -6.47 -5.21 1.33
N ILE A 62 -6.03 -4.93 0.10
CA ILE A 62 -4.71 -5.35 -0.37
C ILE A 62 -3.60 -4.58 0.35
N CYS A 63 -3.76 -3.28 0.56
CA CYS A 63 -2.80 -2.47 1.32
C CYS A 63 -2.66 -2.98 2.76
N GLU A 64 -3.78 -3.37 3.39
CA GLU A 64 -3.75 -3.92 4.74
C GLU A 64 -2.98 -5.24 4.78
N ALA A 65 -3.21 -6.12 3.82
CA ALA A 65 -2.49 -7.39 3.72
C ALA A 65 -1.00 -7.16 3.48
N ALA A 66 -0.65 -6.23 2.60
CA ALA A 66 0.75 -5.86 2.33
C ALA A 66 1.44 -5.32 3.59
N THR A 67 0.74 -4.49 4.36
CA THR A 67 1.24 -3.98 5.64
C THR A 67 1.57 -5.13 6.58
N ARG A 68 0.64 -6.04 6.77
CA ARG A 68 0.79 -7.16 7.71
C ARG A 68 1.95 -8.08 7.31
N LEU A 69 2.06 -8.41 6.01
CA LEU A 69 3.14 -9.25 5.53
C LEU A 69 4.50 -8.54 5.62
N GLY A 70 4.54 -7.25 5.31
CA GLY A 70 5.78 -6.47 5.35
C GLY A 70 6.35 -6.30 6.75
N LEU A 71 5.50 -6.37 7.77
CA LEU A 71 5.93 -6.29 9.17
C LEU A 71 6.60 -7.58 9.65
N ARG A 72 6.42 -8.69 8.94
CA ARG A 72 6.94 -9.99 9.35
C ARG A 72 8.04 -10.44 8.39
N ARG A 73 9.26 -10.45 8.87
CA ARG A 73 10.41 -10.98 8.10
C ARG A 73 10.73 -12.37 8.65
N THR A 74 10.11 -13.38 8.05
CA THR A 74 10.24 -14.76 8.56
C THR A 74 11.48 -15.49 8.03
N GLY A 75 12.22 -14.88 7.11
CA GLY A 75 13.35 -15.52 6.45
C GLY A 75 12.96 -16.44 5.29
N THR A 76 11.69 -16.82 5.21
CA THR A 76 11.19 -17.72 4.17
C THR A 76 10.01 -17.14 3.39
N ASN A 77 9.54 -15.94 3.74
CA ASN A 77 8.38 -15.34 3.11
C ASN A 77 8.71 -14.29 2.04
N ASP A 78 9.96 -14.20 1.60
CA ASP A 78 10.40 -13.15 0.67
C ASP A 78 9.64 -13.21 -0.67
N ILE A 79 9.38 -14.41 -1.19
CA ILE A 79 8.63 -14.55 -2.45
C ILE A 79 7.20 -14.07 -2.29
N VAL A 80 6.52 -14.53 -1.23
CA VAL A 80 5.13 -14.12 -0.95
C VAL A 80 5.04 -12.62 -0.74
N LEU A 81 5.97 -12.07 0.03
CA LEU A 81 6.01 -10.63 0.31
C LEU A 81 6.23 -9.83 -0.99
N ARG A 82 7.18 -10.25 -1.83
CA ARG A 82 7.42 -9.58 -3.10
C ARG A 82 6.19 -9.60 -3.99
N GLU A 83 5.55 -10.76 -4.13
CA GLU A 83 4.34 -10.89 -4.93
C GLU A 83 3.20 -10.03 -4.38
N MET A 84 3.06 -9.95 -3.05
CA MET A 84 2.06 -9.10 -2.42
C MET A 84 2.35 -7.61 -2.68
N LEU A 85 3.60 -7.19 -2.61
CA LEU A 85 3.98 -5.81 -2.90
C LEU A 85 3.71 -5.45 -4.36
N GLU A 86 3.98 -6.35 -5.28
CA GLU A 86 3.67 -6.17 -6.70
C GLU A 86 2.16 -6.07 -6.93
N LEU A 87 1.38 -6.94 -6.28
CA LEU A 87 -0.09 -6.88 -6.33
C LEU A 87 -0.60 -5.56 -5.74
N CYS A 88 -0.04 -5.15 -4.62
CA CYS A 88 -0.41 -3.88 -3.97
C CYS A 88 -0.16 -2.70 -4.92
N ALA A 89 0.98 -2.68 -5.60
CA ALA A 89 1.28 -1.63 -6.57
C ALA A 89 0.25 -1.58 -7.70
N ARG A 90 -0.07 -2.74 -8.28
CA ARG A 90 -1.06 -2.79 -9.36
C ARG A 90 -2.45 -2.37 -8.88
N THR A 91 -2.84 -2.79 -7.69
CA THR A 91 -4.14 -2.44 -7.11
C THR A 91 -4.23 -0.95 -6.80
N CYS A 92 -3.15 -0.37 -6.27
CA CYS A 92 -3.06 1.06 -6.02
C CYS A 92 -3.14 1.87 -7.31
N ASP A 93 -2.47 1.42 -8.39
CA ASP A 93 -2.55 2.09 -9.69
C ASP A 93 -3.98 2.06 -10.24
N ALA A 94 -4.65 0.92 -10.15
CA ALA A 94 -6.03 0.78 -10.62
C ALA A 94 -6.97 1.70 -9.82
N CYS A 95 -6.79 1.75 -8.51
CA CYS A 95 -7.58 2.62 -7.64
C CYS A 95 -7.32 4.10 -7.97
N ALA A 96 -6.07 4.48 -8.19
CA ALA A 96 -5.71 5.84 -8.57
C ALA A 96 -6.37 6.25 -9.87
N THR A 97 -6.39 5.37 -10.86
CA THR A 97 -7.03 5.64 -12.16
C THR A 97 -8.53 5.88 -11.98
N GLU A 98 -9.20 5.04 -11.20
CA GLU A 98 -10.62 5.21 -10.93
C GLU A 98 -10.90 6.51 -10.17
N CYS A 99 -10.15 6.78 -9.11
CA CYS A 99 -10.33 7.99 -8.29
C CYS A 99 -10.08 9.25 -9.13
N ASP A 100 -9.08 9.26 -10.00
CA ASP A 100 -8.78 10.41 -10.85
C ASP A 100 -9.85 10.71 -11.90
N SER A 101 -10.74 9.76 -12.18
CA SER A 101 -11.85 9.99 -13.11
C SER A 101 -12.95 10.86 -12.50
N HIS A 102 -12.86 11.18 -11.23
CA HIS A 102 -13.83 12.02 -10.51
C HIS A 102 -13.16 13.33 -10.05
N ASP A 103 -13.94 14.42 -10.07
CA ASP A 103 -13.42 15.77 -9.76
C ASP A 103 -13.42 16.11 -8.26
N HIS A 104 -13.91 15.21 -7.41
CA HIS A 104 -13.94 15.46 -5.97
C HIS A 104 -12.53 15.53 -5.39
N GLU A 105 -12.30 16.47 -4.47
CA GLU A 105 -10.99 16.65 -3.85
C GLU A 105 -10.53 15.40 -3.11
N HIS A 106 -11.44 14.69 -2.40
CA HIS A 106 -11.08 13.47 -1.70
C HIS A 106 -10.65 12.36 -2.66
N CYS A 107 -11.25 12.29 -3.85
CA CYS A 107 -10.84 11.33 -4.88
C CYS A 107 -9.46 11.67 -5.42
N LYS A 108 -9.17 12.95 -5.66
CA LYS A 108 -7.87 13.39 -6.16
C LYS A 108 -6.76 13.11 -5.15
N LEU A 109 -7.03 13.37 -3.87
CA LEU A 109 -6.07 13.08 -2.82
C LEU A 109 -5.84 11.57 -2.68
N CYS A 110 -6.92 10.78 -2.73
CA CYS A 110 -6.81 9.32 -2.70
C CYS A 110 -5.97 8.79 -3.86
N ALA A 111 -6.18 9.31 -5.07
CA ALA A 111 -5.39 8.93 -6.25
C ALA A 111 -3.90 9.23 -6.04
N GLN A 112 -3.57 10.40 -5.49
CA GLN A 112 -2.19 10.76 -5.21
C GLN A 112 -1.53 9.79 -4.23
N ILE A 113 -2.20 9.50 -3.12
CA ILE A 113 -1.69 8.58 -2.10
C ILE A 113 -1.51 7.18 -2.69
N CYS A 114 -2.46 6.71 -3.50
CA CYS A 114 -2.37 5.41 -4.17
C CYS A 114 -1.15 5.34 -5.09
N ARG A 115 -0.85 6.40 -5.85
CA ARG A 115 0.32 6.42 -6.73
C ARG A 115 1.63 6.38 -5.95
N GLU A 116 1.71 7.15 -4.87
CA GLU A 116 2.88 7.13 -4.00
C GLU A 116 3.10 5.75 -3.38
N CYS A 117 2.01 5.12 -2.94
CA CYS A 117 2.07 3.76 -2.39
C CYS A 117 2.55 2.76 -3.45
N ALA A 118 2.03 2.86 -4.68
CA ALA A 118 2.43 1.97 -5.77
C ALA A 118 3.92 2.09 -6.06
N ASP A 119 4.45 3.31 -6.11
CA ASP A 119 5.87 3.53 -6.36
C ASP A 119 6.74 2.93 -5.26
N ASP A 120 6.36 3.13 -4.01
CA ASP A 120 7.10 2.57 -2.87
C ASP A 120 7.03 1.05 -2.83
N CYS A 121 5.88 0.47 -3.16
CA CYS A 121 5.73 -0.98 -3.22
C CYS A 121 6.61 -1.60 -4.31
N ARG A 122 6.75 -0.95 -5.46
CA ARG A 122 7.64 -1.42 -6.52
C ARG A 122 9.10 -1.36 -6.10
N ALA A 123 9.51 -0.26 -5.46
CA ALA A 123 10.87 -0.14 -4.95
C ALA A 123 11.17 -1.21 -3.90
N ALA A 124 10.23 -1.49 -3.02
CA ALA A 124 10.37 -2.53 -2.00
C ALA A 124 10.48 -3.92 -2.62
N ALA A 125 9.66 -4.23 -3.62
CA ALA A 125 9.71 -5.51 -4.32
C ALA A 125 11.07 -5.72 -4.96
N LEU A 126 11.62 -4.70 -5.62
CA LEU A 126 12.97 -4.76 -6.20
C LEU A 126 14.04 -4.99 -5.14
N SER A 127 13.93 -4.34 -3.99
CA SER A 127 14.91 -4.49 -2.90
C SER A 127 14.98 -5.93 -2.39
N LEU A 128 13.86 -6.66 -2.43
CA LEU A 128 13.83 -8.06 -2.00
C LEU A 128 14.50 -8.98 -3.02
N VAL A 129 14.39 -8.66 -4.31
CA VAL A 129 15.09 -9.42 -5.37
C VAL A 129 16.59 -9.19 -5.29
N GLU A 130 17.01 -7.94 -5.09
CA GLU A 130 18.43 -7.57 -5.04
C GLU A 130 19.13 -8.12 -3.80
N ALA A 131 18.40 -8.32 -2.72
CA ALA A 131 18.93 -8.85 -1.47
C ALA A 131 19.09 -10.37 -1.48
N ALA A 132 18.55 -11.06 -2.49
CA ALA A 132 18.61 -12.53 -2.60
C ALA A 132 19.97 -13.03 -3.19
#